data_e7eed5eb7c903f9c1c41b250b3d9f56b
#
_entry.id   e7eed5eb7c903f9c1c41b250b3d9f56b
#
_cell.length_a   1.000
_cell.length_b   1.000
_cell.length_c   1.000
_cell.angle_alpha   90.00
_cell.angle_beta   90.00
_cell.angle_gamma   90.00
#
_symmetry.space_group_name_H-M   'P 1'
#
loop_
_entity.id
_entity.type
_entity.pdbx_description
1 polymer ?
#
loop_
_entity_poly.entity_id
_entity_poly.type
_entity_poly.pdbx_seq_one_letter_code
_entity_poly.pdbx_strand_id
1 'polypeptide(L)'
;LEIRLAPKQIDYLSLIMRVIVDDVRQLEKQVTQICIRKAKITRKTFVSKFVGRESELFWIRSLMRGKEGSKDVLKANAENLELIRRKLGHIEQQAGIRVSEIKDVNKRMSIGEAKARRAKKEMVEANLRLVISIAKKYTNRGLQFLDLIQEGNIGLMKAVDKFEYRRGYKFST
;
A
#
# COMPACT_ATOMS: atom_id res chain seq x y z
N LEU A 1 12.48 -20.24 10.18
CA LEU A 1 13.00 -19.05 10.91
C LEU A 1 12.08 -17.88 10.63
N GLU A 2 11.21 -17.51 11.58
CA GLU A 2 10.44 -16.26 11.49
C GLU A 2 11.36 -15.09 11.84
N ILE A 3 11.67 -14.25 10.86
CA ILE A 3 12.41 -13.01 11.08
C ILE A 3 11.43 -12.01 11.71
N ARG A 4 11.67 -11.58 12.94
CA ARG A 4 10.91 -10.54 13.61
C ARG A 4 11.56 -9.19 13.34
N LEU A 5 10.94 -8.41 12.46
CA LEU A 5 11.35 -7.05 12.19
C LEU A 5 10.83 -6.11 13.28
N ALA A 6 11.61 -5.09 13.63
CA ALA A 6 11.14 -4.03 14.50
C ALA A 6 10.01 -3.22 13.81
N PRO A 7 9.02 -2.69 14.54
CA PRO A 7 7.90 -1.92 13.94
C PRO A 7 8.36 -0.80 13.01
N LYS A 8 9.39 -0.06 13.38
CA LYS A 8 9.98 1.00 12.54
C LYS A 8 10.50 0.49 11.19
N GLN A 9 11.05 -0.73 11.16
CA GLN A 9 11.53 -1.35 9.92
C GLN A 9 10.36 -1.77 9.03
N ILE A 10 9.28 -2.27 9.62
CA ILE A 10 8.05 -2.61 8.89
C ILE A 10 7.45 -1.35 8.27
N ASP A 11 7.35 -0.25 9.02
CA ASP A 11 6.82 1.01 8.52
C ASP A 11 7.67 1.56 7.36
N TYR A 12 8.99 1.48 7.47
CA TYR A 12 9.93 1.90 6.43
C TYR A 12 9.79 1.06 5.15
N LEU A 13 9.75 -0.27 5.29
CA LEU A 13 9.55 -1.18 4.16
C LEU A 13 8.18 -0.96 3.50
N SER A 14 7.14 -0.72 4.29
CA SER A 14 5.80 -0.39 3.79
C SER A 14 5.81 0.91 2.99
N LEU A 15 6.55 1.92 3.42
CA LEU A 15 6.69 3.19 2.71
C LEU A 15 7.38 2.97 1.34
N ILE A 16 8.52 2.26 1.33
CA ILE A 16 9.24 1.93 0.08
C ILE A 16 8.31 1.19 -0.89
N MET A 17 7.60 0.18 -0.40
CA MET A 17 6.67 -0.60 -1.23
C MET A 17 5.59 0.28 -1.85
N ARG A 18 5.04 1.23 -1.11
CA ARG A 18 4.03 2.18 -1.62
C ARG A 18 4.60 3.06 -2.73
N VAL A 19 5.80 3.60 -2.55
CA VAL A 19 6.47 4.42 -3.59
C VAL A 19 6.64 3.61 -4.87
N ILE A 20 7.16 2.38 -4.79
CA ILE A 20 7.34 1.50 -5.95
C ILE A 20 6.00 1.22 -6.65
N VAL A 21 4.96 0.92 -5.87
CA VAL A 21 3.63 0.64 -6.44
C VAL A 21 3.01 1.87 -7.09
N ASP A 22 3.22 3.05 -6.53
CA ASP A 22 2.71 4.29 -7.11
C ASP A 22 3.43 4.64 -8.42
N ASP A 23 4.74 4.42 -8.50
CA ASP A 23 5.51 4.55 -9.74
C ASP A 23 4.99 3.57 -10.81
N VAL A 24 4.79 2.29 -10.45
CA VAL A 24 4.20 1.31 -11.36
C VAL A 24 2.83 1.76 -11.85
N ARG A 25 1.95 2.21 -10.96
CA ARG A 25 0.59 2.68 -11.32
C ARG A 25 0.62 3.88 -12.26
N GLN A 26 1.54 4.82 -12.05
CA GLN A 26 1.70 5.97 -12.93
C GLN A 26 2.14 5.53 -14.33
N LEU A 27 3.12 4.62 -14.44
CA LEU A 27 3.56 4.07 -15.71
C LEU A 27 2.44 3.30 -16.43
N GLU A 28 1.71 2.44 -15.73
CA GLU A 28 0.54 1.74 -16.27
C GLU A 28 -0.58 2.67 -16.74
N LYS A 29 -0.82 3.76 -16.00
CA LYS A 29 -1.78 4.79 -16.38
C LYS A 29 -1.39 5.47 -17.71
N GLN A 30 -0.11 5.76 -17.90
CA GLN A 30 0.40 6.33 -19.14
C GLN A 30 0.21 5.35 -20.32
N VAL A 31 0.58 4.07 -20.14
CA VAL A 31 0.34 3.03 -21.17
C VAL A 31 -1.15 2.91 -21.51
N THR A 32 -1.99 2.85 -20.49
CA THR A 32 -3.44 2.78 -20.65
C THR A 32 -4.00 3.99 -21.42
N GLN A 33 -3.49 5.18 -21.13
CA GLN A 33 -3.88 6.40 -21.83
C GLN A 33 -3.51 6.35 -23.31
N ILE A 34 -2.32 5.87 -23.64
CA ILE A 34 -1.86 5.73 -25.03
C ILE A 34 -2.67 4.64 -25.74
N CYS A 35 -2.74 3.44 -25.18
CA CYS A 35 -3.30 2.28 -25.86
C CYS A 35 -4.84 2.31 -25.93
N ILE A 36 -5.52 2.64 -24.83
CA ILE A 36 -6.99 2.62 -24.78
C ILE A 36 -7.58 3.93 -25.23
N ARG A 37 -7.11 5.08 -24.71
CA ARG A 37 -7.75 6.37 -24.99
C ARG A 37 -7.34 6.93 -26.34
N LYS A 38 -6.04 6.95 -26.68
CA LYS A 38 -5.55 7.52 -27.96
C LYS A 38 -5.65 6.53 -29.11
N ALA A 39 -5.13 5.30 -28.93
CA ALA A 39 -5.12 4.29 -30.00
C ALA A 39 -6.44 3.53 -30.13
N LYS A 40 -7.42 3.71 -29.21
CA LYS A 40 -8.76 3.08 -29.24
C LYS A 40 -8.73 1.55 -29.23
N ILE A 41 -7.75 0.95 -28.59
CA ILE A 41 -7.70 -0.50 -28.37
C ILE A 41 -8.73 -0.87 -27.29
N THR A 42 -9.44 -1.99 -27.47
CA THR A 42 -10.41 -2.44 -26.45
C THR A 42 -9.68 -2.83 -25.16
N ARG A 43 -10.32 -2.52 -24.03
CA ARG A 43 -9.75 -2.84 -22.71
C ARG A 43 -9.45 -4.33 -22.57
N LYS A 44 -10.33 -5.19 -23.10
CA LYS A 44 -10.17 -6.64 -23.03
C LYS A 44 -8.88 -7.10 -23.75
N THR A 45 -8.66 -6.64 -24.97
CA THR A 45 -7.47 -6.95 -25.76
C THR A 45 -6.20 -6.38 -25.13
N PHE A 46 -6.26 -5.16 -24.58
CA PHE A 46 -5.12 -4.55 -23.88
C PHE A 46 -4.73 -5.37 -22.64
N VAL A 47 -5.69 -5.67 -21.75
CA VAL A 47 -5.45 -6.41 -20.51
C VAL A 47 -4.86 -7.80 -20.80
N SER A 48 -5.41 -8.53 -21.78
CA SER A 48 -4.93 -9.88 -22.12
C SER A 48 -3.49 -9.93 -22.65
N LYS A 49 -2.98 -8.80 -23.18
CA LYS A 49 -1.63 -8.74 -23.73
C LYS A 49 -0.62 -8.09 -22.80
N PHE A 50 -1.06 -7.16 -21.95
CA PHE A 50 -0.21 -6.33 -21.11
C PHE A 50 -0.02 -6.93 -19.71
N VAL A 51 -1.12 -7.35 -19.04
CA VAL A 51 -1.07 -7.80 -17.65
C VAL A 51 -0.25 -9.07 -17.51
N GLY A 52 0.70 -9.07 -16.57
CA GLY A 52 1.64 -10.16 -16.32
C GLY A 52 2.85 -10.19 -17.25
N ARG A 53 2.94 -9.24 -18.21
CA ARG A 53 4.05 -9.10 -19.19
C ARG A 53 4.48 -7.66 -19.35
N GLU A 54 4.31 -6.85 -18.33
CA GLU A 54 4.47 -5.40 -18.36
C GLU A 54 5.87 -4.96 -18.81
N SER A 55 6.90 -5.71 -18.43
CA SER A 55 8.30 -5.47 -18.79
C SER A 55 8.73 -6.10 -20.10
N GLU A 56 7.91 -6.98 -20.69
CA GLU A 56 8.25 -7.71 -21.92
C GLU A 56 8.00 -6.86 -23.17
N LEU A 57 8.83 -7.01 -24.19
CA LEU A 57 8.63 -6.36 -25.50
C LEU A 57 7.43 -6.95 -26.28
N PHE A 58 6.99 -8.13 -25.89
CA PHE A 58 5.95 -8.88 -26.57
C PHE A 58 4.64 -8.10 -26.71
N TRP A 59 4.16 -7.44 -25.66
CA TRP A 59 2.87 -6.76 -25.69
C TRP A 59 2.85 -5.57 -26.66
N ILE A 60 3.94 -4.80 -26.77
CA ILE A 60 4.06 -3.68 -27.71
C ILE A 60 3.96 -4.23 -29.14
N ARG A 61 4.77 -5.23 -29.47
CA ARG A 61 4.75 -5.86 -30.79
C ARG A 61 3.41 -6.50 -31.14
N SER A 62 2.79 -7.15 -30.15
CA SER A 62 1.49 -7.79 -30.31
C SER A 62 0.35 -6.80 -30.53
N LEU A 63 0.39 -5.61 -29.90
CA LEU A 63 -0.57 -4.53 -30.16
C LEU A 63 -0.36 -3.91 -31.54
N MET A 64 0.90 -3.68 -31.96
CA MET A 64 1.21 -3.14 -33.30
C MET A 64 0.82 -4.09 -34.45
N ARG A 65 0.90 -5.40 -34.25
CA ARG A 65 0.48 -6.43 -35.24
C ARG A 65 -1.03 -6.69 -35.22
N GLY A 66 -1.70 -6.32 -34.14
CA GLY A 66 -3.14 -6.54 -33.98
C GLY A 66 -3.99 -5.83 -35.03
N LYS A 67 -5.23 -6.25 -35.17
CA LYS A 67 -6.22 -5.64 -36.07
C LYS A 67 -6.96 -4.47 -35.43
N GLU A 68 -6.87 -4.34 -34.11
CA GLU A 68 -7.57 -3.31 -33.33
C GLU A 68 -6.73 -2.07 -33.10
N GLY A 69 -7.37 -0.93 -33.10
CA GLY A 69 -6.77 0.35 -32.76
C GLY A 69 -6.02 1.04 -33.90
N SER A 70 -5.67 2.30 -33.69
CA SER A 70 -4.90 3.11 -34.65
C SER A 70 -3.43 2.77 -34.57
N LYS A 71 -2.89 2.16 -35.63
CA LYS A 71 -1.46 1.81 -35.74
C LYS A 71 -0.57 3.04 -35.82
N ASP A 72 -1.07 4.12 -36.41
CA ASP A 72 -0.29 5.37 -36.56
C ASP A 72 -0.08 6.01 -35.17
N VAL A 73 -1.09 6.01 -34.32
CA VAL A 73 -0.96 6.48 -32.93
C VAL A 73 0.00 5.62 -32.14
N LEU A 74 -0.02 4.29 -32.31
CA LEU A 74 0.92 3.39 -31.64
C LEU A 74 2.34 3.62 -32.12
N LYS A 75 2.55 3.80 -33.43
CA LYS A 75 3.87 4.10 -34.02
C LYS A 75 4.41 5.45 -33.53
N ALA A 76 3.56 6.49 -33.52
CA ALA A 76 3.94 7.82 -33.02
C ALA A 76 4.31 7.84 -31.54
N ASN A 77 3.81 6.88 -30.75
CA ASN A 77 4.11 6.75 -29.33
C ASN A 77 5.04 5.56 -29.01
N ALA A 78 5.65 4.92 -30.02
CA ALA A 78 6.46 3.71 -29.87
C ALA A 78 7.63 3.91 -28.90
N GLU A 79 8.36 5.01 -29.04
CA GLU A 79 9.50 5.35 -28.18
C GLU A 79 9.07 5.53 -26.72
N ASN A 80 7.94 6.21 -26.49
CA ASN A 80 7.42 6.42 -25.16
C ASN A 80 6.96 5.09 -24.51
N LEU A 81 6.28 4.22 -25.27
CA LEU A 81 5.90 2.90 -24.81
C LEU A 81 7.12 2.03 -24.46
N GLU A 82 8.19 2.12 -25.28
CA GLU A 82 9.44 1.41 -25.01
C GLU A 82 10.16 1.96 -23.77
N LEU A 83 10.16 3.28 -23.59
CA LEU A 83 10.72 3.91 -22.39
C LEU A 83 9.98 3.44 -21.12
N ILE A 84 8.64 3.42 -21.17
CA ILE A 84 7.82 2.95 -20.04
C ILE A 84 8.11 1.48 -19.75
N ARG A 85 8.18 0.63 -20.79
CA ARG A 85 8.54 -0.78 -20.63
C ARG A 85 9.89 -0.95 -19.93
N ARG A 86 10.92 -0.19 -20.36
CA ARG A 86 12.26 -0.23 -19.74
C ARG A 86 12.21 0.18 -18.27
N LYS A 87 11.44 1.23 -17.93
CA LYS A 87 11.25 1.65 -16.52
C LYS A 87 10.59 0.55 -15.69
N LEU A 88 9.54 -0.11 -16.23
CA LEU A 88 8.91 -1.24 -15.54
C LEU A 88 9.88 -2.42 -15.37
N GLY A 89 10.68 -2.73 -16.39
CA GLY A 89 11.73 -3.75 -16.31
C GLY A 89 12.82 -3.41 -15.28
N HIS A 90 13.20 -2.14 -15.16
CA HIS A 90 14.14 -1.69 -14.13
C HIS A 90 13.58 -1.86 -12.72
N ILE A 91 12.29 -1.55 -12.52
CA ILE A 91 11.60 -1.77 -11.23
C ILE A 91 11.59 -3.26 -10.89
N GLU A 92 11.28 -4.15 -11.84
CA GLU A 92 11.32 -5.60 -11.61
C GLU A 92 12.73 -6.09 -11.27
N GLN A 93 13.74 -5.58 -11.96
CA GLN A 93 15.13 -5.95 -11.69
C GLN A 93 15.58 -5.49 -10.30
N GLN A 94 15.21 -4.28 -9.88
CA GLN A 94 15.52 -3.76 -8.55
C GLN A 94 14.76 -4.51 -7.44
N ALA A 95 13.48 -4.83 -7.68
CA ALA A 95 12.64 -5.52 -6.72
C ALA A 95 12.92 -7.05 -6.66
N GLY A 96 13.53 -7.61 -7.70
CA GLY A 96 13.74 -9.06 -7.83
C GLY A 96 12.47 -9.89 -8.07
N ILE A 97 11.33 -9.23 -8.27
CA ILE A 97 10.01 -9.86 -8.47
C ILE A 97 9.23 -9.11 -9.56
N ARG A 98 8.24 -9.78 -10.17
CA ARG A 98 7.42 -9.21 -11.25
C ARG A 98 6.48 -8.10 -10.75
N VAL A 99 6.10 -7.18 -11.64
CA VAL A 99 5.13 -6.11 -11.34
C VAL A 99 3.82 -6.66 -10.76
N SER A 100 3.32 -7.78 -11.29
CA SER A 100 2.12 -8.45 -10.76
C SER A 100 2.30 -8.88 -9.30
N GLU A 101 3.45 -9.46 -8.96
CA GLU A 101 3.78 -9.90 -7.60
C GLU A 101 3.96 -8.71 -6.65
N ILE A 102 4.59 -7.62 -7.11
CA ILE A 102 4.69 -6.35 -6.35
C ILE A 102 3.31 -5.86 -5.93
N LYS A 103 2.35 -5.87 -6.87
CA LYS A 103 0.96 -5.47 -6.59
C LYS A 103 0.26 -6.40 -5.61
N ASP A 104 0.46 -7.71 -5.74
CA ASP A 104 -0.15 -8.70 -4.85
C ASP A 104 0.43 -8.61 -3.42
N VAL A 105 1.74 -8.40 -3.30
CA VAL A 105 2.38 -8.15 -1.99
C VAL A 105 1.82 -6.88 -1.37
N ASN A 106 1.74 -5.77 -2.12
CA ASN A 106 1.18 -4.52 -1.63
C ASN A 106 -0.30 -4.66 -1.21
N LYS A 107 -1.10 -5.41 -1.96
CA LYS A 107 -2.50 -5.69 -1.61
C LYS A 107 -2.60 -6.44 -0.28
N ARG A 108 -1.80 -7.50 -0.09
CA ARG A 108 -1.76 -8.27 1.16
C ARG A 108 -1.29 -7.42 2.33
N MET A 109 -0.26 -6.60 2.13
CA MET A 109 0.24 -5.64 3.12
C MET A 109 -0.85 -4.64 3.54
N SER A 110 -1.53 -4.01 2.58
CA SER A 110 -2.60 -3.04 2.85
C SER A 110 -3.79 -3.67 3.63
N ILE A 111 -4.13 -4.92 3.32
CA ILE A 111 -5.16 -5.67 4.07
C ILE A 111 -4.69 -5.93 5.51
N GLY A 112 -3.42 -6.32 5.69
CA GLY A 112 -2.82 -6.54 7.00
C GLY A 112 -2.81 -5.27 7.85
N GLU A 113 -2.39 -4.14 7.27
CA GLU A 113 -2.40 -2.83 7.93
C GLU A 113 -3.82 -2.37 8.32
N ALA A 114 -4.80 -2.61 7.44
CA ALA A 114 -6.20 -2.27 7.74
C ALA A 114 -6.73 -3.10 8.92
N LYS A 115 -6.42 -4.40 8.96
CA LYS A 115 -6.76 -5.29 10.09
C LYS A 115 -6.09 -4.83 11.39
N ALA A 116 -4.81 -4.49 11.34
CA ALA A 116 -4.07 -4.00 12.51
C ALA A 116 -4.66 -2.69 13.05
N ARG A 117 -4.95 -1.73 12.17
CA ARG A 117 -5.60 -0.46 12.57
C ARG A 117 -6.96 -0.69 13.21
N ARG A 118 -7.78 -1.60 12.64
CA ARG A 118 -9.09 -1.94 13.19
C ARG A 118 -8.96 -2.56 14.58
N ALA A 119 -8.06 -3.53 14.76
CA ALA A 119 -7.82 -4.17 16.04
C ALA A 119 -7.34 -3.18 17.10
N LYS A 120 -6.42 -2.25 16.73
CA LYS A 120 -5.98 -1.18 17.64
C LYS A 120 -7.15 -0.28 18.05
N LYS A 121 -8.01 0.11 17.11
CA LYS A 121 -9.20 0.93 17.40
C LYS A 121 -10.14 0.21 18.37
N GLU A 122 -10.47 -1.04 18.10
CA GLU A 122 -11.33 -1.87 18.97
C GLU A 122 -10.73 -2.01 20.37
N MET A 123 -9.40 -2.15 20.46
CA MET A 123 -8.70 -2.25 21.74
C MET A 123 -8.75 -0.94 22.53
N VAL A 124 -8.58 0.22 21.87
CA VAL A 124 -8.75 1.54 22.49
C VAL A 124 -10.18 1.70 23.00
N GLU A 125 -11.19 1.45 22.17
CA GLU A 125 -12.60 1.61 22.51
C GLU A 125 -12.99 0.72 23.72
N ALA A 126 -12.54 -0.52 23.76
CA ALA A 126 -12.79 -1.43 24.86
C ALA A 126 -12.17 -0.96 26.20
N ASN A 127 -11.12 -0.14 26.17
CA ASN A 127 -10.40 0.33 27.35
C ASN A 127 -10.69 1.79 27.74
N LEU A 128 -11.64 2.48 27.10
CA LEU A 128 -11.99 3.86 27.45
C LEU A 128 -12.45 4.00 28.92
N ARG A 129 -13.18 2.98 29.44
CA ARG A 129 -13.60 2.96 30.86
C ARG A 129 -12.42 2.91 31.83
N LEU A 130 -11.33 2.25 31.46
CA LEU A 130 -10.09 2.23 32.23
C LEU A 130 -9.50 3.64 32.36
N VAL A 131 -9.47 4.41 31.27
CA VAL A 131 -9.01 5.81 31.28
C VAL A 131 -9.82 6.67 32.24
N ILE A 132 -11.17 6.56 32.20
CA ILE A 132 -12.05 7.29 33.11
C ILE A 132 -11.76 6.94 34.58
N SER A 133 -11.57 5.64 34.87
CA SER A 133 -11.25 5.16 36.21
C SER A 133 -9.91 5.69 36.72
N ILE A 134 -8.91 5.80 35.81
CA ILE A 134 -7.61 6.37 36.15
C ILE A 134 -7.72 7.90 36.32
N ALA A 135 -8.40 8.61 35.41
CA ALA A 135 -8.57 10.06 35.46
C ALA A 135 -9.23 10.51 36.78
N LYS A 136 -10.20 9.76 37.30
CA LYS A 136 -10.84 10.03 38.62
C LYS A 136 -9.84 10.09 39.77
N LYS A 137 -8.73 9.36 39.73
CA LYS A 137 -7.70 9.36 40.77
C LYS A 137 -6.81 10.59 40.75
N TYR A 138 -6.85 11.36 39.64
CA TYR A 138 -6.03 12.55 39.43
C TYR A 138 -6.83 13.86 39.48
N THR A 139 -8.11 13.81 39.81
CA THR A 139 -8.95 14.99 40.01
C THR A 139 -8.42 15.87 41.17
N ASN A 140 -8.68 17.18 41.07
CA ASN A 140 -8.26 18.17 42.06
C ASN A 140 -6.74 18.40 42.13
N ARG A 141 -6.00 18.13 41.03
CA ARG A 141 -4.55 18.34 40.92
C ARG A 141 -4.16 19.40 39.87
N GLY A 142 -5.05 20.36 39.59
CA GLY A 142 -4.78 21.48 38.69
C GLY A 142 -5.30 21.34 37.27
N LEU A 143 -5.71 20.17 36.80
CA LEU A 143 -6.33 19.95 35.50
C LEU A 143 -7.82 19.65 35.63
N GLN A 144 -8.60 20.09 34.64
CA GLN A 144 -10.02 19.75 34.57
C GLN A 144 -10.21 18.27 34.22
N PHE A 145 -11.31 17.68 34.66
CA PHE A 145 -11.55 16.25 34.46
C PHE A 145 -11.58 15.81 32.99
N LEU A 146 -12.11 16.66 32.10
CA LEU A 146 -12.13 16.39 30.67
C LEU A 146 -10.72 16.36 30.06
N ASP A 147 -9.84 17.24 30.52
CA ASP A 147 -8.45 17.29 30.06
C ASP A 147 -7.68 16.05 30.54
N LEU A 148 -7.94 15.59 31.77
CA LEU A 148 -7.38 14.33 32.28
C LEU A 148 -7.82 13.12 31.46
N ILE A 149 -9.08 13.10 31.00
CA ILE A 149 -9.55 12.02 30.10
C ILE A 149 -8.85 12.10 28.74
N GLN A 150 -8.66 13.28 28.16
CA GLN A 150 -7.97 13.46 26.89
C GLN A 150 -6.51 13.01 26.96
N GLU A 151 -5.78 13.44 27.98
CA GLU A 151 -4.41 12.98 28.23
C GLU A 151 -4.35 11.48 28.46
N GLY A 152 -5.29 10.93 29.22
CA GLY A 152 -5.42 9.50 29.43
C GLY A 152 -5.68 8.71 28.14
N ASN A 153 -6.49 9.25 27.22
CA ASN A 153 -6.74 8.64 25.92
C ASN A 153 -5.49 8.67 25.03
N ILE A 154 -4.71 9.75 25.06
CA ILE A 154 -3.42 9.80 24.35
C ILE A 154 -2.46 8.75 24.90
N GLY A 155 -2.40 8.63 26.24
CA GLY A 155 -1.63 7.58 26.91
C GLY A 155 -2.10 6.16 26.53
N LEU A 156 -3.42 5.94 26.47
CA LEU A 156 -4.03 4.68 26.07
C LEU A 156 -3.63 4.29 24.63
N MET A 157 -3.70 5.22 23.67
CA MET A 157 -3.29 4.95 22.28
C MET A 157 -1.81 4.56 22.20
N LYS A 158 -0.94 5.26 22.91
CA LYS A 158 0.49 4.91 23.01
C LYS A 158 0.71 3.53 23.66
N ALA A 159 -0.09 3.17 24.65
CA ALA A 159 -0.01 1.86 25.30
C ALA A 159 -0.45 0.73 24.36
N VAL A 160 -1.54 0.95 23.59
CA VAL A 160 -2.02 -0.01 22.58
C VAL A 160 -0.96 -0.25 21.51
N ASP A 161 -0.27 0.79 21.07
CA ASP A 161 0.80 0.65 20.06
C ASP A 161 1.99 -0.19 20.54
N LYS A 162 2.27 -0.17 21.84
CA LYS A 162 3.38 -0.91 22.48
C LYS A 162 2.95 -2.25 23.05
N PHE A 163 1.64 -2.58 23.05
CA PHE A 163 1.13 -3.79 23.68
C PHE A 163 1.51 -5.05 22.89
N GLU A 164 2.18 -5.97 23.59
CA GLU A 164 2.55 -7.28 23.07
C GLU A 164 1.87 -8.38 23.89
N TYR A 165 0.72 -8.88 23.42
CA TYR A 165 -0.06 -9.92 24.11
C TYR A 165 0.75 -11.20 24.40
N ARG A 166 1.76 -11.51 23.58
CA ARG A 166 2.61 -12.71 23.71
C ARG A 166 3.47 -12.69 24.96
N ARG A 167 3.67 -11.53 25.58
CA ARG A 167 4.41 -11.41 26.85
C ARG A 167 3.60 -11.86 28.07
N GLY A 168 2.27 -12.15 27.90
CA GLY A 168 1.41 -12.66 28.96
C GLY A 168 0.95 -11.63 30.00
N TYR A 169 1.33 -10.36 29.85
CA TYR A 169 0.87 -9.30 30.75
C TYR A 169 -0.54 -8.84 30.40
N LYS A 170 -1.32 -8.50 31.44
CA LYS A 170 -2.62 -7.86 31.25
C LYS A 170 -2.41 -6.45 30.67
N PHE A 171 -3.30 -6.04 29.77
CA PHE A 171 -3.20 -4.71 29.17
C PHE A 171 -3.23 -3.58 30.22
N SER A 172 -4.02 -3.73 31.29
CA SER A 172 -4.08 -2.75 32.38
C SER A 172 -2.74 -2.52 33.11
N THR A 173 -1.79 -3.44 33.00
CA THR A 173 -0.47 -3.32 33.59
C THR A 173 0.42 -2.37 32.80
#